data_f458806a9e5f0284295a8c0fadf9edad
#
_entry.id   f458806a9e5f0284295a8c0fadf9edad
#
_cell.length_a   1.000
_cell.length_b   1.000
_cell.length_c   1.000
_cell.angle_alpha   90.00
_cell.angle_beta   90.00
_cell.angle_gamma   90.00
#
_symmetry.space_group_name_H-M   'P 1'
#
loop_
_entity.id
_entity.type
_entity.pdbx_description
1 polymer ?
#
loop_
_entity_poly.entity_id
_entity_poly.type
_entity_poly.pdbx_seq_one_letter_code
_entity_poly.pdbx_strand_id
1 'polypeptide(L)'
;MEIGSVAYLTGRLFTAREGVYKRAIGDGCGMPAGKDALGIVNFHCSPAASINPDGSYTVGAVTATASFRFAQWLDGWFRLSGCNIIIGKGGMTSEVYRQSFVPNDAIYLTTVGYGTGALLGRGIKRVVNVYWLEELGLAQAVWVLEVEKFGPFLVESDLAGNSLFERENAKIAPGLERHYAGTRPVTLRRYGETDDKSKEVI
;
A
#
# COMPACT_ATOMS: atom_id res chain seq x y z
N MET A 1 -10.95 2.61 14.86
CA MET A 1 -9.76 3.47 14.83
C MET A 1 -10.15 4.75 14.11
N GLU A 2 -9.68 5.90 14.60
CA GLU A 2 -9.94 7.21 13.96
C GLU A 2 -8.77 7.60 13.06
N ILE A 3 -9.05 8.40 12.03
CA ILE A 3 -8.01 8.94 11.13
C ILE A 3 -6.98 9.75 11.92
N GLY A 4 -5.70 9.55 11.62
CA GLY A 4 -4.56 10.16 12.32
C GLY A 4 -4.06 9.37 13.54
N SER A 5 -4.76 8.32 13.95
CA SER A 5 -4.26 7.42 15.00
C SER A 5 -3.03 6.65 14.52
N VAL A 6 -2.11 6.38 15.46
CA VAL A 6 -0.93 5.54 15.21
C VAL A 6 -1.28 4.09 15.48
N ALA A 7 -0.98 3.22 14.53
CA ALA A 7 -1.24 1.78 14.61
C ALA A 7 0.05 0.96 14.56
N TYR A 8 0.06 -0.11 15.35
CA TYR A 8 1.04 -1.19 15.30
C TYR A 8 0.30 -2.52 15.15
N LEU A 9 0.83 -3.42 14.36
CA LEU A 9 0.21 -4.69 14.06
C LEU A 9 1.00 -5.85 14.67
N THR A 10 0.30 -6.83 15.19
CA THR A 10 0.87 -8.11 15.64
C THR A 10 0.00 -9.23 15.08
N GLY A 11 0.63 -10.22 14.47
CA GLY A 11 -0.07 -11.34 13.84
C GLY A 11 0.43 -11.59 12.43
N ARG A 12 -0.49 -12.02 11.56
CA ARG A 12 -0.17 -12.41 10.19
C ARG A 12 -0.64 -11.36 9.19
N LEU A 13 0.20 -11.08 8.20
CA LEU A 13 -0.15 -10.27 7.04
C LEU A 13 0.42 -10.91 5.77
N PHE A 14 -0.08 -10.47 4.62
CA PHE A 14 0.46 -10.87 3.33
C PHE A 14 0.76 -9.65 2.44
N THR A 15 1.70 -9.83 1.51
CA THR A 15 2.05 -8.78 0.55
C THR A 15 1.31 -8.98 -0.76
N ALA A 16 0.91 -7.88 -1.41
CA ALA A 16 0.44 -7.89 -2.78
C ALA A 16 0.85 -6.63 -3.52
N ARG A 17 1.19 -6.79 -4.79
CA ARG A 17 1.47 -5.72 -5.73
C ARG A 17 0.75 -5.99 -7.04
N GLU A 18 0.98 -5.16 -8.05
CA GLU A 18 0.30 -5.19 -9.34
C GLU A 18 0.24 -6.60 -9.97
N GLY A 19 1.34 -7.34 -9.99
CA GLY A 19 1.38 -8.71 -10.52
C GLY A 19 0.43 -9.66 -9.81
N VAL A 20 0.30 -9.52 -8.48
CA VAL A 20 -0.65 -10.32 -7.68
C VAL A 20 -2.09 -9.99 -8.06
N TYR A 21 -2.43 -8.70 -8.13
CA TYR A 21 -3.78 -8.26 -8.52
C TYR A 21 -4.15 -8.72 -9.93
N LYS A 22 -3.22 -8.55 -10.88
CA LYS A 22 -3.41 -8.97 -12.25
C LYS A 22 -3.63 -10.48 -12.34
N ARG A 23 -2.77 -11.29 -11.67
CA ARG A 23 -2.87 -12.75 -11.68
C ARG A 23 -4.16 -13.23 -11.00
N ALA A 24 -4.45 -12.71 -9.80
CA ALA A 24 -5.59 -13.17 -9.03
C ALA A 24 -6.94 -12.80 -9.67
N ILE A 25 -7.08 -11.57 -10.15
CA ILE A 25 -8.33 -11.01 -10.67
C ILE A 25 -8.32 -10.99 -12.20
N GLY A 26 -7.31 -10.37 -12.81
CA GLY A 26 -7.23 -10.19 -14.26
C GLY A 26 -7.17 -11.51 -15.02
N ASP A 27 -6.31 -12.41 -14.57
CA ASP A 27 -6.15 -13.75 -15.18
C ASP A 27 -7.12 -14.79 -14.59
N GLY A 28 -7.89 -14.41 -13.53
CA GLY A 28 -8.89 -15.27 -12.91
C GLY A 28 -8.34 -16.43 -12.09
N CYS A 29 -7.06 -16.39 -11.69
CA CYS A 29 -6.43 -17.48 -10.92
C CYS A 29 -6.96 -17.60 -9.48
N GLY A 30 -7.64 -16.58 -8.96
CA GLY A 30 -8.03 -16.53 -7.55
C GLY A 30 -6.84 -16.30 -6.61
N MET A 31 -7.07 -16.42 -5.30
CA MET A 31 -5.99 -16.31 -4.31
C MET A 31 -5.23 -17.63 -4.18
N PRO A 32 -3.90 -17.59 -3.92
CA PRO A 32 -3.09 -18.81 -3.78
C PRO A 32 -3.40 -19.61 -2.51
N ALA A 33 -4.06 -18.99 -1.53
CA ALA A 33 -4.48 -19.61 -0.28
C ALA A 33 -5.69 -18.87 0.32
N GLY A 34 -6.38 -19.52 1.24
CA GLY A 34 -7.52 -18.94 1.94
C GLY A 34 -7.11 -17.90 3.01
N LYS A 35 -8.08 -17.14 3.49
CA LYS A 35 -7.94 -16.09 4.51
C LYS A 35 -7.21 -16.56 5.77
N ASP A 36 -7.46 -17.79 6.23
CA ASP A 36 -6.83 -18.34 7.45
C ASP A 36 -5.31 -18.49 7.29
N ALA A 37 -4.84 -18.75 6.06
CA ALA A 37 -3.42 -18.86 5.77
C ALA A 37 -2.78 -17.48 5.53
N LEU A 38 -3.48 -16.58 4.85
CA LEU A 38 -2.96 -15.25 4.45
C LEU A 38 -3.09 -14.20 5.56
N GLY A 39 -4.16 -14.24 6.36
CA GLY A 39 -4.56 -13.19 7.29
C GLY A 39 -5.46 -12.15 6.64
N ILE A 40 -5.85 -11.13 7.43
CA ILE A 40 -6.78 -10.08 7.01
C ILE A 40 -6.09 -8.76 6.63
N VAL A 41 -4.78 -8.72 6.67
CA VAL A 41 -3.97 -7.52 6.41
C VAL A 41 -3.19 -7.72 5.13
N ASN A 42 -3.45 -6.87 4.14
CA ASN A 42 -2.69 -6.81 2.90
C ASN A 42 -1.74 -5.62 2.91
N PHE A 43 -0.46 -5.88 2.73
CA PHE A 43 0.55 -4.84 2.62
C PHE A 43 1.00 -4.67 1.16
N HIS A 44 0.76 -3.50 0.59
CA HIS A 44 1.29 -3.10 -0.72
C HIS A 44 2.77 -2.78 -0.60
N CYS A 45 3.61 -3.79 -0.64
CA CYS A 45 5.05 -3.63 -0.50
C CYS A 45 5.85 -4.67 -1.30
N SER A 46 7.13 -4.38 -1.45
CA SER A 46 8.16 -5.35 -1.83
C SER A 46 9.05 -5.63 -0.65
N PRO A 47 9.20 -6.88 -0.22
CA PRO A 47 10.24 -7.24 0.73
C PRO A 47 11.60 -7.29 0.04
N ALA A 48 12.64 -6.81 0.73
CA ALA A 48 14.03 -7.09 0.41
C ALA A 48 14.39 -8.43 1.07
N ALA A 49 14.21 -9.50 0.33
CA ALA A 49 14.36 -10.86 0.82
C ALA A 49 15.57 -11.56 0.18
N SER A 50 16.16 -12.48 0.93
CA SER A 50 17.16 -13.43 0.45
C SER A 50 16.74 -14.86 0.77
N ILE A 51 17.18 -15.79 -0.06
CA ILE A 51 17.01 -17.22 0.16
C ILE A 51 18.24 -17.73 0.90
N ASN A 52 18.04 -18.37 2.03
CA ASN A 52 19.09 -18.95 2.83
C ASN A 52 19.50 -20.33 2.27
N PRO A 53 20.71 -20.86 2.64
CA PRO A 53 21.16 -22.17 2.16
C PRO A 53 20.25 -23.35 2.54
N ASP A 54 19.48 -23.22 3.61
CA ASP A 54 18.49 -24.21 4.07
C ASP A 54 17.11 -24.08 3.39
N GLY A 55 16.98 -23.16 2.40
CA GLY A 55 15.72 -22.89 1.71
C GLY A 55 14.76 -21.95 2.45
N SER A 56 15.09 -21.52 3.66
CA SER A 56 14.32 -20.50 4.38
C SER A 56 14.57 -19.09 3.81
N TYR A 57 13.79 -18.11 4.25
CA TYR A 57 13.89 -16.73 3.78
C TYR A 57 14.24 -15.78 4.91
N THR A 58 15.09 -14.80 4.61
CA THR A 58 15.34 -13.65 5.47
C THR A 58 14.82 -12.39 4.80
N VAL A 59 14.03 -11.59 5.53
CA VAL A 59 13.53 -10.29 5.08
C VAL A 59 14.18 -9.20 5.91
N GLY A 60 15.02 -8.36 5.28
CA GLY A 60 15.76 -7.29 5.96
C GLY A 60 15.00 -5.95 6.00
N ALA A 61 14.17 -5.71 5.00
CA ALA A 61 13.40 -4.48 4.88
C ALA A 61 12.13 -4.71 4.05
N VAL A 62 11.13 -3.85 4.21
CA VAL A 62 9.94 -3.81 3.35
C VAL A 62 9.68 -2.39 2.89
N THR A 63 9.51 -2.21 1.58
CA THR A 63 9.29 -0.91 0.96
C THR A 63 7.86 -0.80 0.48
N ALA A 64 7.09 0.09 1.11
CA ALA A 64 5.71 0.33 0.73
C ALA A 64 5.58 0.87 -0.71
N THR A 65 4.57 0.41 -1.40
CA THR A 65 4.20 0.81 -2.76
C THR A 65 3.01 1.77 -2.72
N ALA A 66 2.97 2.74 -3.63
CA ALA A 66 1.84 3.64 -3.78
C ALA A 66 0.57 2.87 -4.16
N SER A 67 -0.47 3.00 -3.33
CA SER A 67 -1.66 2.14 -3.38
C SER A 67 -2.73 2.61 -4.36
N PHE A 68 -2.78 3.90 -4.71
CA PHE A 68 -3.79 4.45 -5.61
C PHE A 68 -3.86 3.72 -6.97
N ARG A 69 -2.73 3.14 -7.42
CA ARG A 69 -2.64 2.37 -8.66
C ARG A 69 -3.50 1.10 -8.67
N PHE A 70 -3.88 0.62 -7.49
CA PHE A 70 -4.67 -0.60 -7.34
C PHE A 70 -6.16 -0.33 -7.13
N ALA A 71 -6.58 0.94 -7.13
CA ALA A 71 -7.96 1.35 -6.86
C ALA A 71 -8.99 0.58 -7.72
N GLN A 72 -8.70 0.41 -9.00
CA GLN A 72 -9.57 -0.31 -9.95
C GLN A 72 -9.82 -1.79 -9.61
N TRP A 73 -8.98 -2.39 -8.76
CA TRP A 73 -9.07 -3.81 -8.40
C TRP A 73 -9.75 -4.05 -7.05
N LEU A 74 -9.94 -3.00 -6.23
CA LEU A 74 -10.26 -3.14 -4.80
C LEU A 74 -11.57 -3.87 -4.53
N ASP A 75 -12.62 -3.60 -5.28
CA ASP A 75 -13.92 -4.26 -5.07
C ASP A 75 -13.84 -5.78 -5.27
N GLY A 76 -13.13 -6.21 -6.31
CA GLY A 76 -12.84 -7.63 -6.53
C GLY A 76 -11.88 -8.18 -5.46
N TRP A 77 -10.89 -7.37 -5.07
CA TRP A 77 -9.86 -7.77 -4.14
C TRP A 77 -10.38 -8.09 -2.74
N PHE A 78 -11.20 -7.21 -2.17
CA PHE A 78 -11.78 -7.42 -0.84
C PHE A 78 -12.60 -8.72 -0.79
N ARG A 79 -13.43 -8.96 -1.81
CA ARG A 79 -14.22 -10.19 -1.90
C ARG A 79 -13.35 -11.45 -2.06
N LEU A 80 -12.29 -11.35 -2.86
CA LEU A 80 -11.45 -12.50 -3.20
C LEU A 80 -10.48 -12.86 -2.08
N SER A 81 -9.81 -11.85 -1.49
CA SER A 81 -8.79 -12.05 -0.46
C SER A 81 -9.36 -12.13 0.96
N GLY A 82 -10.53 -11.54 1.20
CA GLY A 82 -11.12 -11.40 2.52
C GLY A 82 -10.33 -10.49 3.47
N CYS A 83 -9.36 -9.71 2.94
CA CYS A 83 -8.68 -8.70 3.75
C CYS A 83 -9.61 -7.52 4.04
N ASN A 84 -9.38 -6.83 5.15
CA ASN A 84 -10.08 -5.61 5.51
C ASN A 84 -9.14 -4.53 6.09
N ILE A 85 -7.84 -4.78 6.04
CA ILE A 85 -6.82 -3.78 6.34
C ILE A 85 -5.85 -3.74 5.15
N ILE A 86 -5.72 -2.58 4.52
CA ILE A 86 -4.70 -2.35 3.50
C ILE A 86 -3.64 -1.40 4.04
N ILE A 87 -2.38 -1.78 3.88
CA ILE A 87 -1.23 -0.93 4.20
C ILE A 87 -0.55 -0.54 2.90
N GLY A 88 -0.19 0.74 2.77
CA GLY A 88 0.60 1.19 1.63
C GLY A 88 1.29 2.53 1.91
N LYS A 89 1.69 3.22 0.87
CA LYS A 89 2.17 4.59 0.97
C LYS A 89 1.28 5.55 0.19
N GLY A 90 1.22 6.80 0.66
CA GLY A 90 0.24 7.76 0.20
C GLY A 90 -1.15 7.36 0.68
N GLY A 91 -2.15 7.72 -0.08
CA GLY A 91 -3.54 7.38 0.18
C GLY A 91 -4.26 7.11 -1.13
N MET A 92 -5.58 7.10 -1.05
CA MET A 92 -6.50 7.07 -2.17
C MET A 92 -7.42 8.28 -2.09
N THR A 93 -8.26 8.47 -3.08
CA THR A 93 -9.28 9.52 -3.00
C THR A 93 -10.36 9.12 -2.00
N SER A 94 -11.01 10.10 -1.37
CA SER A 94 -12.13 9.85 -0.45
C SER A 94 -13.27 9.10 -1.15
N GLU A 95 -13.41 9.26 -2.45
CA GLU A 95 -14.40 8.53 -3.24
C GLU A 95 -14.09 7.03 -3.23
N VAL A 96 -12.84 6.63 -3.45
CA VAL A 96 -12.40 5.21 -3.38
C VAL A 96 -12.64 4.64 -2.00
N TYR A 97 -12.35 5.40 -0.93
CA TYR A 97 -12.62 4.93 0.43
C TYR A 97 -14.11 4.68 0.66
N ARG A 98 -14.99 5.60 0.26
CA ARG A 98 -16.43 5.44 0.43
C ARG A 98 -17.02 4.32 -0.44
N GLN A 99 -16.52 4.17 -1.66
CA GLN A 99 -17.08 3.19 -2.61
C GLN A 99 -16.54 1.77 -2.40
N SER A 100 -15.27 1.63 -2.04
CA SER A 100 -14.63 0.31 -1.97
C SER A 100 -14.28 -0.13 -0.55
N PHE A 101 -13.86 0.76 0.35
CA PHE A 101 -13.47 0.37 1.71
C PHE A 101 -14.68 0.25 2.64
N VAL A 102 -15.54 1.25 2.69
CA VAL A 102 -16.69 1.26 3.59
C VAL A 102 -17.61 0.03 3.40
N PRO A 103 -17.99 -0.36 2.17
CA PRO A 103 -18.82 -1.55 1.97
C PRO A 103 -18.17 -2.87 2.37
N ASN A 104 -16.86 -2.89 2.56
CA ASN A 104 -16.07 -4.08 2.92
C ASN A 104 -15.56 -4.02 4.37
N ASP A 105 -16.08 -3.09 5.21
CA ASP A 105 -15.62 -2.87 6.59
C ASP A 105 -14.09 -2.75 6.67
N ALA A 106 -13.50 -2.04 5.71
CA ALA A 106 -12.06 -1.95 5.54
C ALA A 106 -11.50 -0.59 5.93
N ILE A 107 -10.24 -0.59 6.39
CA ILE A 107 -9.46 0.61 6.70
C ILE A 107 -8.18 0.66 5.89
N TYR A 108 -7.64 1.87 5.73
CA TYR A 108 -6.35 2.07 5.09
C TYR A 108 -5.33 2.65 6.06
N LEU A 109 -4.17 2.01 6.12
CA LEU A 109 -3.01 2.44 6.89
C LEU A 109 -1.92 2.95 5.96
N THR A 110 -1.36 4.12 6.25
CA THR A 110 -0.24 4.66 5.48
C THR A 110 1.06 4.58 6.26
N THR A 111 2.17 4.37 5.54
CA THR A 111 3.51 4.40 6.13
C THR A 111 3.92 5.83 6.48
N VAL A 112 4.62 6.00 7.61
CA VAL A 112 5.02 7.31 8.16
C VAL A 112 6.37 7.83 7.66
N GLY A 113 6.78 7.47 6.49
CA GLY A 113 8.03 7.96 5.89
C GLY A 113 8.76 6.91 5.08
N TYR A 114 9.57 7.39 4.16
CA TYR A 114 10.22 6.51 3.18
C TYR A 114 11.41 5.73 3.75
N GLY A 115 12.02 6.23 4.84
CA GLY A 115 13.14 5.56 5.52
C GLY A 115 12.72 4.45 6.50
N THR A 116 11.43 4.21 6.68
CA THR A 116 10.94 3.24 7.69
C THR A 116 11.02 1.78 7.25
N GLY A 117 11.40 1.48 6.01
CA GLY A 117 11.44 0.11 5.49
C GLY A 117 12.32 -0.85 6.32
N ALA A 118 13.50 -0.39 6.77
CA ALA A 118 14.37 -1.18 7.64
C ALA A 118 13.80 -1.32 9.06
N LEU A 119 13.14 -0.27 9.58
CA LEU A 119 12.45 -0.33 10.87
C LEU A 119 11.32 -1.36 10.83
N LEU A 120 10.51 -1.34 9.79
CA LEU A 120 9.45 -2.32 9.56
C LEU A 120 10.02 -3.74 9.45
N GLY A 121 11.15 -3.91 8.75
CA GLY A 121 11.83 -5.20 8.65
C GLY A 121 12.13 -5.84 10.00
N ARG A 122 12.47 -5.04 11.03
CA ARG A 122 12.70 -5.53 12.40
C ARG A 122 11.44 -6.09 13.07
N GLY A 123 10.26 -5.67 12.66
CA GLY A 123 8.99 -6.19 13.16
C GLY A 123 8.59 -7.54 12.55
N ILE A 124 9.30 -8.01 11.52
CA ILE A 124 9.05 -9.30 10.89
C ILE A 124 9.74 -10.39 11.71
N LYS A 125 8.96 -11.34 12.23
CA LYS A 125 9.47 -12.46 13.02
C LYS A 125 9.92 -13.60 12.14
N ARG A 126 9.13 -13.93 11.13
CA ARG A 126 9.47 -14.97 10.15
C ARG A 126 8.61 -14.85 8.90
N VAL A 127 9.10 -15.44 7.83
CA VAL A 127 8.30 -15.74 6.64
C VAL A 127 7.54 -17.04 6.91
N VAL A 128 6.23 -16.98 6.84
CA VAL A 128 5.36 -18.15 7.05
C VAL A 128 5.26 -18.99 5.77
N ASN A 129 5.09 -18.31 4.64
CA ASN A 129 5.03 -18.92 3.32
C ASN A 129 5.30 -17.88 2.22
N VAL A 130 5.60 -18.35 1.02
CA VAL A 130 5.71 -17.54 -0.19
C VAL A 130 4.97 -18.25 -1.32
N TYR A 131 4.03 -17.55 -1.98
CA TYR A 131 3.31 -18.06 -3.12
C TYR A 131 3.65 -17.28 -4.38
N TRP A 132 3.59 -17.94 -5.51
CA TRP A 132 3.85 -17.37 -6.84
C TRP A 132 5.25 -16.76 -6.98
N LEU A 133 6.23 -17.36 -6.31
CA LEU A 133 7.62 -16.89 -6.37
C LEU A 133 8.23 -17.06 -7.76
N GLU A 134 7.98 -18.19 -8.39
CA GLU A 134 8.49 -18.49 -9.74
C GLU A 134 7.81 -17.64 -10.81
N GLU A 135 6.49 -17.41 -10.65
CA GLU A 135 5.70 -16.69 -11.64
C GLU A 135 5.86 -15.17 -11.58
N LEU A 136 6.04 -14.61 -10.37
CA LEU A 136 6.05 -13.16 -10.16
C LEU A 136 7.39 -12.60 -9.69
N GLY A 137 8.32 -13.49 -9.32
CA GLY A 137 9.63 -13.13 -8.76
C GLY A 137 9.54 -12.54 -7.34
N LEU A 138 10.69 -12.38 -6.70
CA LEU A 138 10.83 -11.94 -5.30
C LEU A 138 10.06 -10.66 -4.98
N ALA A 139 10.08 -9.69 -5.89
CA ALA A 139 9.49 -8.36 -5.64
C ALA A 139 7.96 -8.35 -5.67
N GLN A 140 7.32 -9.31 -6.32
CA GLN A 140 5.86 -9.33 -6.53
C GLN A 140 5.18 -10.60 -6.03
N ALA A 141 5.93 -11.60 -5.55
CA ALA A 141 5.36 -12.80 -4.92
C ALA A 141 4.49 -12.44 -3.71
N VAL A 142 3.57 -13.33 -3.37
CA VAL A 142 2.76 -13.19 -2.16
C VAL A 142 3.56 -13.73 -0.97
N TRP A 143 4.09 -12.83 -0.17
CA TRP A 143 4.79 -13.16 1.07
C TRP A 143 3.82 -13.15 2.23
N VAL A 144 3.75 -14.24 2.96
CA VAL A 144 2.99 -14.33 4.20
C VAL A 144 3.96 -14.18 5.35
N LEU A 145 3.80 -13.10 6.11
CA LEU A 145 4.71 -12.68 7.16
C LEU A 145 4.03 -12.73 8.52
N GLU A 146 4.72 -13.27 9.51
CA GLU A 146 4.35 -13.12 10.91
C GLU A 146 5.10 -11.93 11.49
N VAL A 147 4.37 -11.00 12.09
CA VAL A 147 4.90 -9.72 12.55
C VAL A 147 4.53 -9.46 14.02
N GLU A 148 5.35 -8.67 14.69
CA GLU A 148 5.11 -8.23 16.07
C GLU A 148 5.47 -6.74 16.19
N LYS A 149 4.55 -5.95 16.77
CA LYS A 149 4.68 -4.49 16.89
C LYS A 149 5.13 -3.83 15.59
N PHE A 150 4.59 -4.31 14.49
CA PHE A 150 4.92 -3.89 13.15
C PHE A 150 4.28 -2.53 12.85
N GLY A 151 5.09 -1.53 12.65
CA GLY A 151 4.70 -0.13 12.48
C GLY A 151 5.85 0.81 12.87
N PRO A 152 5.57 2.10 13.09
CA PRO A 152 4.24 2.73 13.15
C PRO A 152 3.60 2.95 11.77
N PHE A 153 2.28 2.91 11.74
CA PHE A 153 1.45 3.33 10.63
C PHE A 153 0.48 4.42 11.08
N LEU A 154 0.02 5.27 10.17
CA LEU A 154 -1.09 6.18 10.44
C LEU A 154 -2.37 5.62 9.83
N VAL A 155 -3.48 5.72 10.56
CA VAL A 155 -4.82 5.49 10.00
C VAL A 155 -5.12 6.64 9.04
N GLU A 156 -5.04 6.36 7.75
CA GLU A 156 -5.32 7.37 6.73
C GLU A 156 -6.81 7.36 6.37
N SER A 157 -7.45 6.16 6.34
CA SER A 157 -8.89 6.08 6.22
C SER A 157 -9.48 5.12 7.23
N ASP A 158 -10.59 5.53 7.85
CA ASP A 158 -11.35 4.77 8.84
C ASP A 158 -12.55 4.04 8.23
N LEU A 159 -13.33 3.34 9.07
CA LEU A 159 -14.53 2.60 8.65
C LEU A 159 -15.66 3.49 8.09
N ALA A 160 -15.62 4.81 8.32
CA ALA A 160 -16.58 5.76 7.76
C ALA A 160 -16.11 6.33 6.41
N GLY A 161 -14.92 5.95 5.93
CA GLY A 161 -14.34 6.45 4.69
C GLY A 161 -13.81 7.89 4.78
N ASN A 162 -13.54 8.37 6.01
CA ASN A 162 -12.85 9.64 6.20
C ASN A 162 -11.40 9.52 5.73
N SER A 163 -10.83 10.62 5.21
CA SER A 163 -9.43 10.68 4.80
C SER A 163 -8.65 11.69 5.64
N LEU A 164 -7.55 11.24 6.23
CA LEU A 164 -6.61 12.09 6.94
C LEU A 164 -6.01 13.14 6.01
N PHE A 165 -5.62 12.74 4.81
CA PHE A 165 -5.00 13.66 3.84
C PHE A 165 -6.00 14.71 3.34
N GLU A 166 -7.25 14.34 3.06
CA GLU A 166 -8.28 15.31 2.68
C GLU A 166 -8.50 16.35 3.80
N ARG A 167 -8.63 15.87 5.04
CA ARG A 167 -8.80 16.73 6.22
C ARG A 167 -7.64 17.71 6.40
N GLU A 168 -6.40 17.24 6.28
CA GLU A 168 -5.23 18.10 6.47
C GLU A 168 -5.01 19.03 5.26
N ASN A 169 -5.25 18.57 4.04
CA ASN A 169 -5.18 19.40 2.84
C ASN A 169 -6.19 20.54 2.87
N ALA A 170 -7.40 20.31 3.36
CA ALA A 170 -8.40 21.37 3.53
C ALA A 170 -7.92 22.50 4.47
N LYS A 171 -7.11 22.18 5.47
CA LYS A 171 -6.49 23.18 6.37
C LYS A 171 -5.34 23.93 5.70
N ILE A 172 -4.59 23.26 4.85
CA ILE A 172 -3.39 23.80 4.18
C ILE A 172 -3.75 24.69 2.99
N ALA A 173 -4.79 24.33 2.23
CA ALA A 173 -5.18 25.01 0.99
C ALA A 173 -5.30 26.53 1.09
N PRO A 174 -5.98 27.14 2.10
CA PRO A 174 -6.05 28.59 2.23
C PRO A 174 -4.69 29.26 2.46
N GLY A 175 -3.76 28.54 3.09
CA GLY A 175 -2.38 28.99 3.28
C GLY A 175 -1.60 29.01 1.96
N LEU A 176 -1.74 27.96 1.16
CA LEU A 176 -1.12 27.86 -0.16
C LEU A 176 -1.60 28.99 -1.07
N GLU A 177 -2.89 29.21 -1.19
CA GLU A 177 -3.47 30.29 -2.00
C GLU A 177 -2.88 31.65 -1.63
N ARG A 178 -2.77 31.94 -0.33
CA ARG A 178 -2.19 33.20 0.17
C ARG A 178 -0.69 33.32 -0.18
N HIS A 179 0.07 32.26 -0.05
CA HIS A 179 1.51 32.26 -0.32
C HIS A 179 1.84 32.33 -1.82
N TYR A 180 0.97 31.77 -2.67
CA TYR A 180 1.14 31.82 -4.12
C TYR A 180 0.43 33.01 -4.79
N ALA A 181 -0.35 33.78 -4.03
CA ALA A 181 -0.98 34.99 -4.58
C ALA A 181 0.05 35.96 -5.16
N GLY A 182 -0.11 36.35 -6.42
CA GLY A 182 0.80 37.24 -7.12
C GLY A 182 2.13 36.60 -7.58
N THR A 183 2.37 35.34 -7.32
CA THR A 183 3.53 34.63 -7.89
C THR A 183 3.24 34.22 -9.33
N ARG A 184 4.26 34.15 -10.15
CA ARG A 184 4.11 33.56 -11.49
C ARG A 184 3.90 32.07 -11.37
N PRO A 185 3.04 31.46 -12.20
CA PRO A 185 2.93 30.01 -12.26
C PRO A 185 4.31 29.38 -12.47
N VAL A 186 4.65 28.39 -11.64
CA VAL A 186 5.90 27.66 -11.80
C VAL A 186 5.75 26.74 -13.01
N THR A 187 6.57 26.96 -14.03
CA THR A 187 6.71 26.02 -15.13
C THR A 187 7.81 25.04 -14.75
N LEU A 188 7.43 23.83 -14.32
CA LEU A 188 8.40 22.76 -14.08
C LEU A 188 8.79 22.18 -15.44
N ARG A 189 10.04 22.39 -15.83
CA ARG A 189 10.62 21.75 -17.00
C ARG A 189 11.72 20.80 -16.56
N ARG A 190 11.70 19.58 -17.06
CA ARG A 190 12.84 18.68 -16.95
C ARG A 190 13.92 19.13 -17.93
N TYR A 191 15.17 18.80 -17.63
CA TYR A 191 16.25 19.08 -18.55
C TYR A 191 15.98 18.40 -19.91
N GLY A 192 15.91 19.18 -20.99
CA GLY A 192 15.60 18.69 -22.34
C GLY A 192 14.09 18.61 -22.69
N GLU A 193 13.19 19.03 -21.80
CA GLU A 193 11.77 19.15 -22.15
C GLU A 193 11.55 20.32 -23.14
N THR A 194 10.73 20.05 -24.13
CA THR A 194 10.20 21.05 -25.06
C THR A 194 8.79 21.48 -24.67
N ASP A 195 8.27 22.55 -25.28
CA ASP A 195 6.87 22.95 -25.08
C ASP A 195 5.87 21.99 -25.78
N ASP A 196 6.37 21.06 -26.58
CA ASP A 196 5.57 20.04 -27.25
C ASP A 196 5.27 18.89 -26.28
N LYS A 197 4.04 18.86 -25.77
CA LYS A 197 3.52 17.82 -24.87
C LYS A 197 2.86 16.64 -25.59
N SER A 198 2.89 16.61 -26.90
CA SER A 198 2.22 15.58 -27.70
C SER A 198 2.77 14.16 -27.48
N LYS A 199 3.94 14.04 -26.85
CA LYS A 199 4.61 12.75 -26.56
C LYS A 199 4.75 12.45 -25.07
N GLU A 200 4.17 13.26 -24.18
CA GLU A 200 4.16 12.96 -22.76
C GLU A 200 3.21 11.78 -22.48
N VAL A 201 3.78 10.69 -22.01
CA VAL A 201 3.02 9.58 -21.44
C VAL A 201 2.84 9.87 -19.95
N ILE A 202 1.63 10.21 -19.55
CA ILE A 202 1.23 10.41 -18.14
C ILE A 202 0.81 9.06 -17.54
#